data_c545f1bea53219630b940162e68c948a
#
_entry.id   c545f1bea53219630b940162e68c948a
#
_cell.length_a   1.000
_cell.length_b   1.000
_cell.length_c   1.000
_cell.angle_alpha   90.00
_cell.angle_beta   90.00
_cell.angle_gamma   90.00
#
_symmetry.space_group_name_H-M   'P 1'
#
loop_
_entity.id
_entity.type
_entity.pdbx_description
1 polymer ?
#
loop_
_entity_poly.entity_id
_entity_poly.type
_entity_poly.pdbx_seq_one_letter_code
_entity_poly.pdbx_strand_id
1 'polypeptide(L)'
;MSTAQPIRNIDELEAFRRFYLDNEPNLRNYALICLGVNSALRISDLLELRWKDVYDIKEKHFRKHLVTTEKKTGKETRIAINKSTRKGLSRYMESLDDVTGEGYIFPGRYNNTALSRSQAFRIIKHAADILNLENGISCHSMRKTFGYYAWKCGTPPAILMDIYNLSLIHISEPTRPEPI
;
A
#
# COMPACT_ATOMS: atom_id res chain seq x y z
N MET A 1 -15.23 -10.29 -14.09
CA MET A 1 -13.95 -10.07 -13.36
C MET A 1 -13.86 -8.58 -13.06
N SER A 2 -13.79 -8.18 -11.81
CA SER A 2 -13.57 -6.77 -11.47
C SER A 2 -12.15 -6.39 -11.88
N THR A 3 -12.00 -5.63 -12.94
CA THR A 3 -10.71 -5.09 -13.38
C THR A 3 -10.35 -3.89 -12.54
N ALA A 4 -9.83 -4.13 -11.34
CA ALA A 4 -9.31 -3.06 -10.52
C ALA A 4 -8.37 -2.17 -11.35
N GLN A 5 -8.60 -0.86 -11.37
CA GLN A 5 -7.79 0.10 -12.12
C GLN A 5 -6.91 0.92 -11.16
N PRO A 6 -5.75 1.42 -11.60
CA PRO A 6 -4.96 2.38 -10.83
C PRO A 6 -5.66 3.74 -10.80
N ILE A 7 -5.46 4.49 -9.71
CA ILE A 7 -5.83 5.90 -9.64
C ILE A 7 -4.77 6.68 -10.42
N ARG A 8 -5.14 7.22 -11.58
CA ARG A 8 -4.21 7.87 -12.52
C ARG A 8 -4.16 9.39 -12.39
N ASN A 9 -5.26 9.97 -11.94
CA ASN A 9 -5.35 11.41 -11.67
C ASN A 9 -4.66 11.70 -10.34
N ILE A 10 -3.75 12.68 -10.34
CA ILE A 10 -2.96 13.03 -9.14
C ILE A 10 -3.81 13.69 -8.07
N ASP A 11 -4.81 14.48 -8.44
CA ASP A 11 -5.69 15.14 -7.48
C ASP A 11 -6.63 14.13 -6.81
N GLU A 12 -7.14 13.17 -7.58
CA GLU A 12 -7.91 12.03 -7.04
C GLU A 12 -7.06 11.18 -6.09
N LEU A 13 -5.80 10.90 -6.45
CA LEU A 13 -4.89 10.15 -5.59
C LEU A 13 -4.60 10.90 -4.29
N GLU A 14 -4.41 12.22 -4.37
CA GLU A 14 -4.17 13.03 -3.16
C GLU A 14 -5.42 13.08 -2.28
N ALA A 15 -6.61 13.28 -2.86
CA ALA A 15 -7.88 13.25 -2.15
C ALA A 15 -8.11 11.88 -1.48
N PHE A 16 -7.88 10.77 -2.22
CA PHE A 16 -8.00 9.42 -1.69
C PHE A 16 -7.03 9.15 -0.55
N ARG A 17 -5.78 9.56 -0.70
CA ARG A 17 -4.74 9.40 0.33
C ARG A 17 -5.08 10.15 1.60
N ARG A 18 -5.70 11.33 1.49
CA ARG A 18 -6.02 12.22 2.61
C ARG A 18 -7.42 12.01 3.19
N PHE A 19 -8.24 11.17 2.59
CA PHE A 19 -9.65 11.01 2.96
C PHE A 19 -9.85 10.81 4.48
N TYR A 20 -9.11 9.87 5.07
CA TYR A 20 -9.17 9.59 6.50
C TYR A 20 -8.33 10.56 7.37
N LEU A 21 -7.87 11.65 6.81
CA LEU A 21 -7.28 12.76 7.53
C LEU A 21 -8.22 13.98 7.55
N ASP A 22 -8.85 14.26 6.41
CA ASP A 22 -9.57 15.51 6.16
C ASP A 22 -11.09 15.36 6.21
N ASN A 23 -11.65 14.24 5.72
CA ASN A 23 -13.09 14.02 5.61
C ASN A 23 -13.65 13.21 6.79
N GLU A 24 -13.06 12.07 7.08
CA GLU A 24 -13.47 11.18 8.17
C GLU A 24 -12.23 10.80 9.00
N PRO A 25 -11.80 11.61 9.97
CA PRO A 25 -10.55 11.42 10.68
C PRO A 25 -10.41 10.03 11.33
N ASN A 26 -9.47 9.24 10.81
CA ASN A 26 -9.06 7.95 11.34
C ASN A 26 -7.61 7.67 10.95
N LEU A 27 -6.68 7.88 11.88
CA LEU A 27 -5.24 7.83 11.60
C LEU A 27 -4.75 6.44 11.20
N ARG A 28 -5.36 5.35 11.72
CA ARG A 28 -5.06 3.98 11.27
C ARG A 28 -5.41 3.80 9.79
N ASN A 29 -6.61 4.20 9.39
CA ASN A 29 -7.07 4.06 8.02
C ASN A 29 -6.27 4.98 7.08
N TYR A 30 -5.93 6.18 7.53
CA TYR A 30 -5.03 7.09 6.82
C TYR A 30 -3.65 6.44 6.56
N ALA A 31 -3.03 5.86 7.59
CA ALA A 31 -1.75 5.16 7.46
C ALA A 31 -1.85 3.94 6.53
N LEU A 32 -2.97 3.21 6.58
CA LEU A 32 -3.24 2.07 5.69
C LEU A 32 -3.23 2.48 4.22
N ILE A 33 -3.93 3.56 3.87
CA ILE A 33 -3.97 4.07 2.49
C ILE A 33 -2.59 4.61 2.09
N CYS A 34 -1.93 5.41 2.95
CA CYS A 34 -0.59 5.92 2.67
C CYS A 34 0.42 4.82 2.37
N LEU A 35 0.44 3.75 3.16
CA LEU A 35 1.33 2.62 2.93
C LEU A 35 0.92 1.83 1.68
N GLY A 36 -0.38 1.62 1.47
CA GLY A 36 -0.90 0.85 0.36
C GLY A 36 -0.61 1.45 -1.01
N VAL A 37 -0.77 2.77 -1.19
CA VAL A 37 -0.51 3.45 -2.47
C VAL A 37 0.98 3.72 -2.72
N ASN A 38 1.81 3.60 -1.69
CA ASN A 38 3.26 3.82 -1.78
C ASN A 38 4.07 2.52 -1.71
N SER A 39 3.41 1.37 -1.76
CA SER A 39 4.08 0.07 -1.75
C SER A 39 3.49 -0.87 -2.78
N ALA A 40 4.32 -1.80 -3.25
CA ALA A 40 3.88 -2.87 -4.15
C ALA A 40 3.28 -4.08 -3.40
N LEU A 41 3.00 -3.95 -2.10
CA LEU A 41 2.53 -5.06 -1.28
C LEU A 41 1.14 -5.54 -1.70
N ARG A 42 0.93 -6.85 -1.63
CA ARG A 42 -0.43 -7.40 -1.61
C ARG A 42 -1.10 -7.00 -0.30
N ILE A 43 -2.40 -6.80 -0.32
CA ILE A 43 -3.12 -6.39 0.91
C ILE A 43 -2.91 -7.39 2.06
N SER A 44 -2.83 -8.68 1.78
CA SER A 44 -2.52 -9.70 2.78
C SER A 44 -1.18 -9.48 3.47
N ASP A 45 -0.15 -9.12 2.69
CA ASP A 45 1.20 -8.92 3.20
C ASP A 45 1.30 -7.60 3.97
N LEU A 46 0.60 -6.57 3.48
CA LEU A 46 0.51 -5.27 4.13
C LEU A 46 -0.15 -5.35 5.51
N LEU A 47 -1.23 -6.14 5.65
CA LEU A 47 -1.95 -6.28 6.90
C LEU A 47 -1.19 -7.10 7.95
N GLU A 48 -0.28 -7.97 7.54
CA GLU A 48 0.57 -8.77 8.44
C GLU A 48 1.78 -7.99 8.98
N LEU A 49 2.01 -6.76 8.51
CA LEU A 49 3.16 -5.96 8.97
C LEU A 49 3.06 -5.62 10.44
N ARG A 50 4.21 -5.69 11.09
CA ARG A 50 4.41 -5.31 12.49
C ARG A 50 5.24 -4.03 12.56
N TRP A 51 5.16 -3.34 13.69
CA TRP A 51 5.90 -2.09 13.87
C TRP A 51 7.41 -2.28 13.68
N LYS A 52 7.98 -3.40 14.12
CA LYS A 52 9.42 -3.71 13.91
C LYS A 52 9.84 -3.74 12.44
N ASP A 53 8.90 -3.98 11.52
CA ASP A 53 9.21 -4.05 10.08
C ASP A 53 9.45 -2.65 9.49
N VAL A 54 8.87 -1.62 10.09
CA VAL A 54 8.94 -0.23 9.61
C VAL A 54 9.65 0.72 10.58
N TYR A 55 9.74 0.36 11.85
CA TYR A 55 10.27 1.22 12.92
C TYR A 55 11.23 0.47 13.83
N ASP A 56 12.35 1.09 14.13
CA ASP A 56 13.30 0.60 15.12
C ASP A 56 12.93 1.14 16.51
N ILE A 57 12.40 0.25 17.35
CA ILE A 57 11.91 0.64 18.70
C ILE A 57 13.06 1.10 19.60
N LYS A 58 14.25 0.49 19.45
CA LYS A 58 15.42 0.83 20.30
C LYS A 58 16.00 2.18 19.92
N GLU A 59 16.24 2.36 18.62
CA GLU A 59 16.83 3.56 18.06
C GLU A 59 15.81 4.67 17.79
N LYS A 60 14.53 4.41 18.02
CA LYS A 60 13.41 5.37 17.87
C LYS A 60 13.38 6.09 16.51
N HIS A 61 13.58 5.34 15.42
CA HIS A 61 13.50 5.90 14.07
C HIS A 61 12.84 4.95 13.08
N PHE A 62 12.24 5.52 12.04
CA PHE A 62 11.71 4.74 10.92
C PHE A 62 12.83 4.14 10.08
N ARG A 63 12.69 2.88 9.70
CA ARG A 63 13.61 2.22 8.79
C ARG A 63 13.56 2.90 7.41
N LYS A 64 14.66 2.84 6.68
CA LYS A 64 14.71 3.36 5.30
C LYS A 64 13.93 2.47 4.33
N HIS A 65 13.93 1.19 4.58
CA HIS A 65 13.27 0.18 3.76
C HIS A 65 12.45 -0.77 4.64
N LEU A 66 11.31 -1.15 4.13
CA LEU A 66 10.54 -2.29 4.57
C LEU A 66 11.10 -3.52 3.85
N VAL A 67 11.40 -4.56 4.60
CA VAL A 67 11.87 -5.84 4.05
C VAL A 67 10.77 -6.87 4.27
N THR A 68 10.31 -7.48 3.20
CA THR A 68 9.31 -8.55 3.24
C THR A 68 9.84 -9.79 2.57
N THR A 69 9.50 -10.95 3.11
CA THR A 69 9.79 -12.24 2.49
C THR A 69 8.48 -12.83 1.97
N GLU A 70 8.41 -13.07 0.68
CA GLU A 70 7.21 -13.68 0.09
C GLU A 70 7.07 -15.13 0.59
N LYS A 71 5.93 -15.43 1.20
CA LYS A 71 5.66 -16.76 1.80
C LYS A 71 5.75 -17.90 0.77
N LYS A 72 5.43 -17.64 -0.49
CA LYS A 72 5.37 -18.65 -1.56
C LYS A 72 6.75 -18.98 -2.15
N THR A 73 7.60 -17.98 -2.31
CA THR A 73 8.88 -18.12 -3.04
C THR A 73 10.10 -17.97 -2.14
N GLY A 74 9.94 -17.49 -0.91
CA GLY A 74 11.03 -17.13 -0.01
C GLY A 74 11.84 -15.90 -0.46
N LYS A 75 11.41 -15.22 -1.54
CA LYS A 75 12.11 -14.07 -2.08
C LYS A 75 11.97 -12.86 -1.14
N GLU A 76 13.11 -12.26 -0.81
CA GLU A 76 13.15 -11.00 -0.08
C GLU A 76 12.93 -9.82 -1.04
N THR A 77 12.01 -8.94 -0.69
CA THR A 77 11.74 -7.69 -1.43
C THR A 77 11.95 -6.51 -0.51
N ARG A 78 12.70 -5.50 -0.98
CA ARG A 78 12.95 -4.26 -0.27
C ARG A 78 12.13 -3.12 -0.88
N ILE A 79 11.31 -2.49 -0.08
CA ILE A 79 10.45 -1.37 -0.48
C ILE A 79 10.85 -0.13 0.30
N ALA A 80 11.18 0.95 -0.38
CA ALA A 80 11.54 2.20 0.28
C ALA A 80 10.35 2.78 1.04
N ILE A 81 10.56 3.14 2.31
CA ILE A 81 9.60 3.88 3.12
C ILE A 81 9.76 5.36 2.79
N ASN A 82 8.99 5.85 1.84
CA ASN A 82 9.06 7.23 1.38
C ASN A 82 8.52 8.22 2.42
N LYS A 83 8.71 9.52 2.16
CA LYS A 83 8.31 10.60 3.07
C LYS A 83 6.80 10.58 3.39
N SER A 84 5.96 10.28 2.41
CA SER A 84 4.50 10.22 2.57
C SER A 84 4.07 9.07 3.49
N THR A 85 4.61 7.87 3.25
CA THR A 85 4.37 6.70 4.09
C THR A 85 4.83 6.94 5.53
N ARG A 86 6.04 7.49 5.69
CA ARG A 86 6.59 7.82 7.01
C ARG A 86 5.71 8.80 7.75
N LYS A 87 5.24 9.86 7.08
CA LYS A 87 4.33 10.84 7.68
C LYS A 87 3.01 10.20 8.15
N GLY A 88 2.43 9.31 7.34
CA GLY A 88 1.20 8.61 7.70
C GLY A 88 1.39 7.70 8.92
N LEU A 89 2.45 6.89 8.91
CA LEU A 89 2.78 5.99 10.01
C LEU A 89 3.16 6.74 11.29
N SER A 90 3.90 7.85 11.20
CA SER A 90 4.29 8.68 12.37
C SER A 90 3.05 9.24 13.06
N ARG A 91 2.16 9.89 12.32
CA ARG A 91 0.91 10.44 12.88
C ARG A 91 0.04 9.38 13.55
N TYR A 92 -0.02 8.20 12.95
CA TYR A 92 -0.78 7.09 13.53
C TYR A 92 -0.08 6.57 14.79
N MET A 93 1.23 6.36 14.75
CA MET A 93 2.01 5.90 15.91
C MET A 93 1.90 6.86 17.09
N GLU A 94 1.97 8.18 16.85
CA GLU A 94 1.83 9.22 17.86
C GLU A 94 0.45 9.25 18.54
N SER A 95 -0.57 8.67 17.91
CA SER A 95 -1.93 8.56 18.46
C SER A 95 -2.16 7.30 19.29
N LEU A 96 -1.16 6.42 19.38
CA LEU A 96 -1.24 5.19 20.16
C LEU A 96 -0.59 5.38 21.54
N ASP A 97 -1.20 4.82 22.57
CA ASP A 97 -0.69 4.90 23.94
C ASP A 97 0.62 4.10 24.10
N ASP A 98 0.73 2.96 23.41
CA ASP A 98 1.92 2.12 23.44
C ASP A 98 2.14 1.44 22.08
N VAL A 99 3.41 1.34 21.67
CA VAL A 99 3.82 0.70 20.43
C VAL A 99 4.91 -0.32 20.73
N THR A 100 4.56 -1.59 20.55
CA THR A 100 5.53 -2.69 20.65
C THR A 100 5.97 -3.15 19.26
N GLY A 101 7.23 -3.57 19.12
CA GLY A 101 7.75 -4.06 17.83
C GLY A 101 6.96 -5.23 17.25
N GLU A 102 6.42 -6.10 18.11
CA GLU A 102 5.64 -7.27 17.71
C GLU A 102 4.15 -6.97 17.46
N GLY A 103 3.70 -5.77 17.79
CA GLY A 103 2.33 -5.33 17.50
C GLY A 103 2.08 -5.15 16.01
N TYR A 104 0.90 -5.54 15.52
CA TYR A 104 0.48 -5.25 14.15
C TYR A 104 0.35 -3.74 13.93
N ILE A 105 0.78 -3.24 12.77
CA ILE A 105 0.56 -1.83 12.40
C ILE A 105 -0.95 -1.57 12.26
N PHE A 106 -1.66 -2.54 11.68
CA PHE A 106 -3.11 -2.47 11.48
C PHE A 106 -3.81 -3.56 12.27
N PRO A 107 -4.06 -3.32 13.57
CA PRO A 107 -4.71 -4.32 14.41
C PRO A 107 -6.19 -4.48 14.03
N GLY A 108 -6.67 -5.70 14.17
CA GLY A 108 -8.06 -6.07 14.07
C GLY A 108 -8.86 -5.73 15.32
N ARG A 109 -10.10 -6.19 15.36
CA ARG A 109 -11.01 -5.96 16.50
C ARG A 109 -10.59 -6.74 17.75
N TYR A 110 -10.01 -7.91 17.55
CA TYR A 110 -9.60 -8.78 18.65
C TYR A 110 -8.10 -8.64 18.91
N ASN A 111 -7.72 -8.68 20.17
CA ASN A 111 -6.33 -8.55 20.59
C ASN A 111 -5.43 -9.55 19.84
N ASN A 112 -4.28 -9.06 19.41
CA ASN A 112 -3.25 -9.84 18.72
C ASN A 112 -3.68 -10.44 17.35
N THR A 113 -4.63 -9.82 16.66
CA THR A 113 -4.97 -10.18 15.27
C THR A 113 -4.75 -9.00 14.33
N ALA A 114 -4.42 -9.29 13.08
CA ALA A 114 -4.36 -8.27 12.03
C ALA A 114 -5.77 -7.86 11.59
N LEU A 115 -5.89 -6.67 11.04
CA LEU A 115 -7.10 -6.23 10.33
C LEU A 115 -7.41 -7.22 9.19
N SER A 116 -8.66 -7.64 9.07
CA SER A 116 -9.04 -8.59 8.03
C SER A 116 -9.07 -7.94 6.64
N ARG A 117 -8.83 -8.75 5.60
CA ARG A 117 -8.92 -8.29 4.20
C ARG A 117 -10.27 -7.68 3.86
N SER A 118 -11.36 -8.25 4.41
CA SER A 118 -12.71 -7.74 4.20
C SER A 118 -12.92 -6.37 4.85
N GLN A 119 -12.33 -6.13 6.01
CA GLN A 119 -12.37 -4.82 6.67
C GLN A 119 -11.53 -3.80 5.90
N ALA A 120 -10.32 -4.17 5.48
CA ALA A 120 -9.47 -3.30 4.65
C ALA A 120 -10.16 -2.95 3.33
N PHE A 121 -10.80 -3.93 2.67
CA PHE A 121 -11.59 -3.67 1.47
C PHE A 121 -12.71 -2.65 1.70
N ARG A 122 -13.48 -2.80 2.80
CA ARG A 122 -14.56 -1.85 3.14
C ARG A 122 -14.02 -0.44 3.39
N ILE A 123 -12.89 -0.30 4.07
CA ILE A 123 -12.22 0.99 4.33
C ILE A 123 -11.85 1.67 3.00
N ILE A 124 -11.21 0.94 2.11
CA ILE A 124 -10.74 1.45 0.81
C ILE A 124 -11.92 1.78 -0.09
N LYS A 125 -12.90 0.88 -0.16
CA LYS A 125 -14.09 1.06 -0.99
C LYS A 125 -14.93 2.24 -0.54
N HIS A 126 -15.12 2.41 0.78
CA HIS A 126 -15.86 3.54 1.35
C HIS A 126 -15.22 4.89 0.96
N ALA A 127 -13.91 5.04 1.13
CA ALA A 127 -13.22 6.27 0.71
C ALA A 127 -13.38 6.54 -0.79
N ALA A 128 -13.27 5.50 -1.62
CA ALA A 128 -13.41 5.63 -3.07
C ALA A 128 -14.84 6.02 -3.47
N ASP A 129 -15.86 5.45 -2.82
CA ASP A 129 -17.27 5.73 -3.12
C ASP A 129 -17.66 7.17 -2.73
N ILE A 130 -17.26 7.63 -1.55
CA ILE A 130 -17.53 9.00 -1.11
C ILE A 130 -16.85 10.04 -2.02
N LEU A 131 -15.64 9.74 -2.49
CA LEU A 131 -14.91 10.59 -3.43
C LEU A 131 -15.38 10.43 -4.88
N ASN A 132 -16.37 9.58 -5.14
CA ASN A 132 -16.86 9.26 -6.48
C ASN A 132 -15.74 8.87 -7.47
N LEU A 133 -14.74 8.11 -6.97
CA LEU A 133 -13.66 7.64 -7.83
C LEU A 133 -14.18 6.60 -8.81
N GLU A 134 -14.01 6.88 -10.09
CA GLU A 134 -14.37 5.96 -11.16
C GLU A 134 -13.52 4.69 -11.13
N ASN A 135 -13.96 3.65 -11.87
CA ASN A 135 -13.18 2.45 -12.15
C ASN A 135 -12.99 1.42 -11.02
N GLY A 136 -13.92 1.32 -10.08
CA GLY A 136 -13.95 0.18 -9.16
C GLY A 136 -12.70 0.05 -8.29
N ILE A 137 -12.35 1.13 -7.58
CA ILE A 137 -11.19 1.15 -6.68
C ILE A 137 -11.32 0.08 -5.59
N SER A 138 -10.23 -0.66 -5.39
CA SER A 138 -10.13 -1.78 -4.44
C SER A 138 -8.70 -1.88 -3.87
N CYS A 139 -8.47 -2.86 -3.01
CA CYS A 139 -7.12 -3.14 -2.50
C CYS A 139 -6.08 -3.34 -3.61
N HIS A 140 -6.46 -3.98 -4.72
CA HIS A 140 -5.56 -4.15 -5.87
C HIS A 140 -5.26 -2.85 -6.60
N SER A 141 -6.18 -1.90 -6.56
CA SER A 141 -5.98 -0.58 -7.16
C SER A 141 -4.85 0.19 -6.49
N MET A 142 -4.68 0.10 -5.18
CA MET A 142 -3.55 0.73 -4.49
C MET A 142 -2.21 0.22 -5.01
N ARG A 143 -2.07 -1.11 -5.12
CA ARG A 143 -0.87 -1.73 -5.67
C ARG A 143 -0.63 -1.33 -7.14
N LYS A 144 -1.68 -1.31 -7.98
CA LYS A 144 -1.59 -0.84 -9.36
C LYS A 144 -1.22 0.64 -9.47
N THR A 145 -1.74 1.47 -8.55
CA THR A 145 -1.40 2.90 -8.46
C THR A 145 0.09 3.09 -8.19
N PHE A 146 0.67 2.34 -7.25
CA PHE A 146 2.11 2.35 -7.04
C PHE A 146 2.89 2.07 -8.34
N GLY A 147 2.55 0.99 -9.03
CA GLY A 147 3.22 0.61 -10.27
C GLY A 147 3.08 1.65 -11.38
N TYR A 148 1.88 2.22 -11.53
CA TYR A 148 1.62 3.27 -12.50
C TYR A 148 2.53 4.49 -12.27
N TYR A 149 2.60 4.99 -11.04
CA TYR A 149 3.43 6.16 -10.74
C TYR A 149 4.92 5.84 -10.75
N ALA A 150 5.35 4.66 -10.30
CA ALA A 150 6.74 4.24 -10.41
C ALA A 150 7.19 4.16 -11.88
N TRP A 151 6.35 3.58 -12.75
CA TRP A 151 6.61 3.57 -14.19
C TRP A 151 6.65 5.00 -14.79
N LYS A 152 5.68 5.83 -14.43
CA LYS A 152 5.61 7.23 -14.88
C LYS A 152 6.82 8.06 -14.43
N CYS A 153 7.40 7.73 -13.29
CA CYS A 153 8.65 8.33 -12.79
C CYS A 153 9.92 7.72 -13.42
N GLY A 154 9.79 6.85 -14.41
CA GLY A 154 10.91 6.29 -15.15
C GLY A 154 11.52 5.01 -14.56
N THR A 155 10.85 4.36 -13.61
CA THR A 155 11.33 3.05 -13.11
C THR A 155 11.30 2.02 -14.25
N PRO A 156 12.42 1.37 -14.58
CA PRO A 156 12.46 0.37 -15.63
C PRO A 156 11.49 -0.78 -15.41
N PRO A 157 10.81 -1.29 -16.45
CA PRO A 157 9.88 -2.41 -16.33
C PRO A 157 10.47 -3.64 -15.63
N ALA A 158 11.73 -3.96 -15.89
CA ALA A 158 12.41 -5.08 -15.24
C ALA A 158 12.46 -4.95 -13.70
N ILE A 159 12.70 -3.73 -13.20
CA ILE A 159 12.69 -3.44 -11.75
C ILE A 159 11.26 -3.55 -11.19
N LEU A 160 10.28 -3.03 -11.91
CA LEU A 160 8.87 -3.17 -11.50
C LEU A 160 8.46 -4.64 -11.44
N MET A 161 8.83 -5.43 -12.43
CA MET A 161 8.57 -6.88 -12.43
C MET A 161 9.20 -7.57 -11.22
N ASP A 162 10.44 -7.22 -10.89
CA ASP A 162 11.13 -7.74 -9.72
C ASP A 162 10.42 -7.37 -8.42
N ILE A 163 10.02 -6.10 -8.27
CA ILE A 163 9.24 -5.61 -7.10
C ILE A 163 7.90 -6.33 -6.97
N TYR A 164 7.24 -6.64 -8.11
CA TYR A 164 5.95 -7.33 -8.13
C TYR A 164 6.07 -8.85 -8.05
N ASN A 165 7.28 -9.40 -8.06
CA ASN A 165 7.55 -10.84 -8.20
C ASN A 165 6.83 -11.45 -9.42
N LEU A 166 6.88 -10.77 -10.56
CA LEU A 166 6.34 -11.26 -11.82
C LEU A 166 7.45 -11.93 -12.61
N SER A 167 7.21 -13.18 -13.07
CA SER A 167 8.13 -13.83 -14.01
C SER A 167 7.87 -13.34 -15.43
N LEU A 168 8.92 -13.33 -16.27
CA LEU A 168 8.85 -12.96 -17.69
C LEU A 168 7.82 -13.77 -18.50
N ILE A 169 7.42 -14.95 -18.01
CA ILE A 169 6.48 -15.86 -18.69
C ILE A 169 5.04 -15.28 -18.78
N HIS A 170 4.73 -14.21 -18.04
CA HIS A 170 3.38 -13.64 -17.98
C HIS A 170 3.23 -12.31 -18.74
N ILE A 171 4.22 -11.91 -19.52
CA ILE A 171 4.11 -10.77 -20.43
C ILE A 171 3.67 -11.31 -21.78
N SER A 172 2.36 -11.36 -22.02
CA SER A 172 1.83 -11.28 -23.36
C SER A 172 2.31 -9.96 -23.94
N GLU A 173 2.93 -9.98 -25.11
CA GLU A 173 3.41 -8.80 -25.82
C GLU A 173 2.35 -7.70 -25.81
N PRO A 174 2.74 -6.44 -25.54
CA PRO A 174 1.82 -5.34 -25.78
C PRO A 174 1.50 -5.36 -27.27
N THR A 175 0.23 -5.57 -27.62
CA THR A 175 -0.27 -5.37 -28.97
C THR A 175 0.16 -3.98 -29.42
N ARG A 176 1.12 -3.93 -30.34
CA ARG A 176 1.50 -2.72 -31.06
C ARG A 176 0.24 -2.19 -31.75
N PRO A 177 -0.14 -0.91 -31.57
CA PRO A 177 -1.12 -0.31 -32.46
C PRO A 177 -0.54 -0.34 -33.87
N GLU A 178 -1.29 -0.89 -34.82
CA GLU A 178 -0.93 -0.81 -36.23
C GLU A 178 -0.89 0.66 -36.66
N PRO A 179 0.12 1.08 -37.44
CA PRO A 179 0.13 2.42 -37.99
C PRO A 179 -0.97 2.51 -39.05
N ILE A 180 -1.79 3.55 -38.98
CA ILE A 180 -2.74 3.99 -39.99
C ILE A 180 -1.95 4.65 -41.12
#